data_9ecdc8604f811ac456dd5f767621eb1b
#
_entry.id   9ecdc8604f811ac456dd5f767621eb1b
#
_cell.length_a   1.000
_cell.length_b   1.000
_cell.length_c   1.000
_cell.angle_alpha   90.00
_cell.angle_beta   90.00
_cell.angle_gamma   90.00
#
_symmetry.space_group_name_H-M   'P 1'
#
loop_
_entity.id
_entity.type
_entity.pdbx_description
1 polymer ?
#
loop_
_entity_poly.entity_id
_entity_poly.type
_entity_poly.pdbx_seq_one_letter_code
_entity_poly.pdbx_strand_id
1 'polypeptide(L)'
;MFRFENPIYLWLLLIIPILIIIKIMMWYVQRKKLSRIGNPTLLKELMPDVSRFRPWVKFLLLITALSSLILALARPQFGSKISHEKRNGIEAIIALDISNSMLAQDVQPSRLDKSKLMIENLINSFINDKIGLVVFAGEAYVQLPITSDYVSAKMFLSDITPNLISAQGTDIARAIRVSLSSFTQQKGVGKAIILITDGEDNEGGALEAVKEAKEKGVNIFILGVGDSKGAPIPLGNGEYLKDNHGQTVMTALNEKMCKEIAQAGSGTYIHIDNTSLAQEQLNNELSKLQKGDSDAVVYSEYNEQFQIV
;
A
#
# COMPACT_ATOMS: atom_id res chain seq x y z
N MET A 1 -1.25 -7.90 -21.93
CA MET A 1 -0.85 -9.30 -22.08
C MET A 1 -2.14 -10.12 -22.20
N PHE A 2 -2.21 -11.12 -23.11
CA PHE A 2 -3.38 -12.02 -23.22
C PHE A 2 -3.18 -13.22 -22.31
N ARG A 3 -4.20 -13.56 -21.50
CA ARG A 3 -4.20 -14.80 -20.70
C ARG A 3 -5.62 -15.34 -20.55
N PHE A 4 -5.74 -16.61 -20.22
CA PHE A 4 -6.98 -17.21 -19.76
C PHE A 4 -6.99 -17.25 -18.22
N GLU A 5 -8.10 -16.86 -17.59
CA GLU A 5 -8.22 -16.94 -16.14
C GLU A 5 -8.21 -18.41 -15.67
N ASN A 6 -8.96 -19.25 -16.40
CA ASN A 6 -9.09 -20.66 -16.09
C ASN A 6 -8.64 -21.55 -17.27
N PRO A 7 -7.32 -21.73 -17.52
CA PRO A 7 -6.81 -22.46 -18.66
C PRO A 7 -7.15 -23.96 -18.63
N ILE A 8 -7.54 -24.49 -17.47
CA ILE A 8 -7.90 -25.90 -17.31
C ILE A 8 -9.11 -26.31 -18.16
N TYR A 9 -10.05 -25.38 -18.43
CA TYR A 9 -11.21 -25.65 -19.28
C TYR A 9 -10.85 -25.82 -20.76
N LEU A 10 -9.69 -25.37 -21.21
CA LEU A 10 -9.23 -25.59 -22.58
C LEU A 10 -9.01 -27.09 -22.88
N TRP A 11 -8.76 -27.92 -21.88
CA TRP A 11 -8.68 -29.35 -22.04
C TRP A 11 -10.00 -29.99 -22.54
N LEU A 12 -11.14 -29.36 -22.28
CA LEU A 12 -12.43 -29.79 -22.80
C LEU A 12 -12.52 -29.71 -24.34
N LEU A 13 -11.65 -28.91 -24.99
CA LEU A 13 -11.56 -28.88 -26.45
C LEU A 13 -11.14 -30.25 -27.04
N LEU A 14 -10.48 -31.12 -26.27
CA LEU A 14 -10.15 -32.50 -26.68
C LEU A 14 -11.41 -33.37 -26.90
N ILE A 15 -12.57 -32.97 -26.40
CA ILE A 15 -13.86 -33.66 -26.67
C ILE A 15 -14.27 -33.47 -28.14
N ILE A 16 -13.90 -32.36 -28.78
CA ILE A 16 -14.30 -32.04 -30.16
C ILE A 16 -13.77 -33.07 -31.16
N PRO A 17 -12.47 -33.41 -31.21
CA PRO A 17 -11.98 -34.45 -32.12
C PRO A 17 -12.61 -35.82 -31.86
N ILE A 18 -12.92 -36.15 -30.60
CA ILE A 18 -13.58 -37.40 -30.25
C ILE A 18 -15.01 -37.43 -30.86
N LEU A 19 -15.77 -36.32 -30.74
CA LEU A 19 -17.10 -36.20 -31.32
C LEU A 19 -17.06 -36.28 -32.85
N ILE A 20 -16.04 -35.67 -33.48
CA ILE A 20 -15.85 -35.75 -34.94
C ILE A 20 -15.61 -37.24 -35.38
N ILE A 21 -14.74 -37.94 -34.66
CA ILE A 21 -14.44 -39.38 -34.97
C ILE A 21 -15.73 -40.19 -34.81
N ILE A 22 -16.49 -40.02 -33.73
CA ILE A 22 -17.75 -40.71 -33.50
C ILE A 22 -18.74 -40.40 -34.64
N LYS A 23 -18.84 -39.17 -35.09
CA LYS A 23 -19.74 -38.76 -36.19
C LYS A 23 -19.36 -39.40 -37.50
N ILE A 24 -18.07 -39.47 -37.83
CA ILE A 24 -17.54 -40.14 -39.04
C ILE A 24 -17.84 -41.64 -38.95
N MET A 25 -17.59 -42.26 -37.81
CA MET A 25 -17.85 -43.69 -37.61
C MET A 25 -19.37 -44.02 -37.76
N MET A 26 -20.25 -43.21 -37.16
CA MET A 26 -21.70 -43.33 -37.31
C MET A 26 -22.13 -43.19 -38.78
N TRP A 27 -21.57 -42.22 -39.51
CA TRP A 27 -21.85 -42.03 -40.91
C TRP A 27 -21.40 -43.22 -41.76
N TYR A 28 -20.22 -43.79 -41.46
CA TYR A 28 -19.73 -44.98 -42.14
C TYR A 28 -20.63 -46.22 -41.88
N VAL A 29 -21.03 -46.42 -40.63
CA VAL A 29 -21.95 -47.50 -40.22
C VAL A 29 -23.32 -47.33 -40.89
N GLN A 30 -23.87 -46.14 -40.93
CA GLN A 30 -25.14 -45.85 -41.60
C GLN A 30 -25.06 -46.14 -43.11
N ARG A 31 -24.01 -45.71 -43.79
CA ARG A 31 -23.78 -46.05 -45.21
C ARG A 31 -23.71 -47.55 -45.46
N LYS A 32 -22.99 -48.26 -44.59
CA LYS A 32 -22.86 -49.73 -44.68
C LYS A 32 -24.19 -50.44 -44.44
N LYS A 33 -25.04 -49.94 -43.54
CA LYS A 33 -26.40 -50.45 -43.30
C LYS A 33 -27.28 -50.21 -44.52
N LEU A 34 -27.29 -48.98 -45.10
CA LEU A 34 -28.06 -48.66 -46.29
C LEU A 34 -27.66 -49.48 -47.50
N SER A 35 -26.38 -49.76 -47.69
CA SER A 35 -25.92 -50.60 -48.82
C SER A 35 -26.29 -52.10 -48.68
N ARG A 36 -26.70 -52.55 -47.49
CA ARG A 36 -27.24 -53.90 -47.26
C ARG A 36 -28.70 -54.06 -47.57
N ILE A 37 -29.48 -52.91 -47.57
CA ILE A 37 -30.92 -52.93 -47.78
C ILE A 37 -31.28 -52.93 -49.27
N GLY A 38 -30.40 -52.38 -50.15
CA GLY A 38 -30.65 -52.38 -51.58
C GLY A 38 -29.71 -51.48 -52.37
N ASN A 39 -29.98 -51.36 -53.67
CA ASN A 39 -29.16 -50.52 -54.56
C ASN A 39 -29.28 -49.03 -54.18
N PRO A 40 -28.16 -48.32 -53.97
CA PRO A 40 -28.17 -46.91 -53.49
C PRO A 40 -28.91 -45.93 -54.41
N THR A 41 -29.04 -46.24 -55.69
CA THR A 41 -29.78 -45.44 -56.66
C THR A 41 -31.28 -45.52 -56.46
N LEU A 42 -31.82 -46.69 -56.25
CA LEU A 42 -33.25 -46.92 -55.97
C LEU A 42 -33.67 -46.33 -54.59
N LEU A 43 -32.81 -46.46 -53.59
CA LEU A 43 -33.04 -45.86 -52.27
C LEU A 43 -33.10 -44.34 -52.28
N LYS A 44 -32.37 -43.68 -53.20
CA LYS A 44 -32.39 -42.25 -53.37
C LYS A 44 -33.72 -41.76 -54.00
N GLU A 45 -34.36 -42.51 -54.87
CA GLU A 45 -35.67 -42.20 -55.44
C GLU A 45 -36.80 -42.42 -54.41
N LEU A 46 -36.65 -43.37 -53.52
CA LEU A 46 -37.61 -43.62 -52.46
C LEU A 46 -37.54 -42.63 -51.28
N MET A 47 -36.48 -41.82 -51.20
CA MET A 47 -36.27 -40.84 -50.09
C MET A 47 -35.91 -39.46 -50.65
N PRO A 48 -36.78 -38.77 -51.44
CA PRO A 48 -36.47 -37.50 -52.08
C PRO A 48 -36.23 -36.37 -51.06
N ASP A 49 -36.85 -36.42 -49.89
CA ASP A 49 -36.78 -35.34 -48.87
C ASP A 49 -35.56 -35.45 -47.91
N VAL A 50 -34.78 -36.53 -48.03
CA VAL A 50 -33.65 -36.75 -47.12
C VAL A 50 -32.40 -35.95 -47.58
N SER A 51 -32.19 -34.79 -47.00
CA SER A 51 -31.02 -33.97 -47.26
C SER A 51 -29.76 -34.61 -46.63
N ARG A 52 -28.74 -34.85 -47.40
CA ARG A 52 -27.42 -35.33 -46.94
C ARG A 52 -26.62 -34.24 -46.20
N PHE A 53 -26.96 -32.97 -46.45
CA PHE A 53 -26.24 -31.84 -45.90
C PHE A 53 -26.75 -31.41 -44.53
N ARG A 54 -28.03 -31.50 -44.26
CA ARG A 54 -28.65 -31.05 -42.99
C ARG A 54 -28.00 -31.69 -41.71
N PRO A 55 -27.69 -32.97 -41.67
CA PRO A 55 -27.03 -33.57 -40.50
C PRO A 55 -25.62 -33.05 -40.25
N TRP A 56 -24.89 -32.65 -41.27
CA TRP A 56 -23.54 -32.11 -41.17
C TRP A 56 -23.59 -30.66 -40.71
N VAL A 57 -24.51 -29.85 -41.23
CA VAL A 57 -24.72 -28.46 -40.81
C VAL A 57 -25.12 -28.41 -39.31
N LYS A 58 -26.08 -29.27 -38.90
CA LYS A 58 -26.48 -29.35 -37.48
C LYS A 58 -25.29 -29.75 -36.58
N PHE A 59 -24.46 -30.65 -37.03
CA PHE A 59 -23.29 -31.11 -36.29
C PHE A 59 -22.22 -30.01 -36.20
N LEU A 60 -21.99 -29.27 -37.29
CA LEU A 60 -21.06 -28.15 -37.31
C LEU A 60 -21.52 -27.04 -36.34
N LEU A 61 -22.81 -26.69 -36.36
CA LEU A 61 -23.37 -25.68 -35.44
C LEU A 61 -23.22 -26.13 -33.97
N LEU A 62 -23.44 -27.42 -33.69
CA LEU A 62 -23.27 -27.95 -32.35
C LEU A 62 -21.81 -27.87 -31.87
N ILE A 63 -20.83 -28.21 -32.73
CA ILE A 63 -19.42 -28.10 -32.39
C ILE A 63 -19.01 -26.63 -32.20
N THR A 64 -19.51 -25.73 -33.04
CA THR A 64 -19.20 -24.30 -32.90
C THR A 64 -19.75 -23.75 -31.59
N ALA A 65 -21.02 -24.08 -31.26
CA ALA A 65 -21.63 -23.69 -29.99
C ALA A 65 -20.87 -24.26 -28.77
N LEU A 66 -20.44 -25.52 -28.85
CA LEU A 66 -19.65 -26.15 -27.80
C LEU A 66 -18.29 -25.49 -27.63
N SER A 67 -17.62 -25.17 -28.75
CA SER A 67 -16.33 -24.48 -28.75
C SER A 67 -16.43 -23.08 -28.14
N SER A 68 -17.45 -22.30 -28.52
CA SER A 68 -17.71 -20.98 -27.95
C SER A 68 -17.96 -21.06 -26.44
N LEU A 69 -18.75 -22.06 -26.00
CA LEU A 69 -19.03 -22.27 -24.60
C LEU A 69 -17.75 -22.57 -23.79
N ILE A 70 -16.88 -23.45 -24.33
CA ILE A 70 -15.62 -23.79 -23.67
C ILE A 70 -14.69 -22.58 -23.61
N LEU A 71 -14.61 -21.78 -24.66
CA LEU A 71 -13.81 -20.54 -24.67
C LEU A 71 -14.37 -19.51 -23.70
N ALA A 72 -15.70 -19.37 -23.61
CA ALA A 72 -16.33 -18.48 -22.63
C ALA A 72 -16.03 -18.91 -21.19
N LEU A 73 -16.07 -20.23 -20.90
CA LEU A 73 -15.71 -20.77 -19.58
C LEU A 73 -14.24 -20.57 -19.24
N ALA A 74 -13.33 -20.56 -20.23
CA ALA A 74 -11.91 -20.29 -20.04
C ALA A 74 -11.64 -18.81 -19.69
N ARG A 75 -12.63 -17.89 -19.83
CA ARG A 75 -12.57 -16.45 -19.51
C ARG A 75 -11.33 -15.79 -20.11
N PRO A 76 -11.30 -15.52 -21.42
CA PRO A 76 -10.21 -14.79 -22.05
C PRO A 76 -10.13 -13.36 -21.51
N GLN A 77 -8.94 -12.95 -21.07
CA GLN A 77 -8.66 -11.64 -20.47
C GLN A 77 -7.65 -10.87 -21.30
N PHE A 78 -7.96 -9.61 -21.62
CA PHE A 78 -7.10 -8.72 -22.38
C PHE A 78 -6.78 -7.45 -21.60
N GLY A 79 -5.48 -7.14 -21.47
CA GLY A 79 -5.01 -5.90 -20.88
C GLY A 79 -5.15 -5.85 -19.35
N SER A 80 -4.68 -4.78 -18.76
CA SER A 80 -4.90 -4.42 -17.37
C SER A 80 -5.84 -3.21 -17.31
N LYS A 81 -6.90 -3.30 -16.54
CA LYS A 81 -7.74 -2.15 -16.21
C LYS A 81 -7.11 -1.42 -15.05
N ILE A 82 -6.82 -0.15 -15.22
CA ILE A 82 -6.47 0.73 -14.11
C ILE A 82 -7.79 1.09 -13.44
N SER A 83 -8.07 0.51 -12.29
CA SER A 83 -9.21 0.89 -11.46
C SER A 83 -8.76 2.02 -10.53
N HIS A 84 -9.43 3.15 -10.60
CA HIS A 84 -9.30 4.21 -9.60
C HIS A 84 -10.28 3.92 -8.47
N GLU A 85 -9.77 3.30 -7.43
CA GLU A 85 -10.56 3.09 -6.22
C GLU A 85 -10.46 4.35 -5.35
N LYS A 86 -11.60 5.00 -5.12
CA LYS A 86 -11.67 6.13 -4.20
C LYS A 86 -11.52 5.60 -2.77
N ARG A 87 -10.43 5.96 -2.13
CA ARG A 87 -10.18 5.63 -0.73
C ARG A 87 -10.29 6.90 0.10
N ASN A 88 -11.05 6.84 1.17
CA ASN A 88 -11.18 7.95 2.11
C ASN A 88 -10.13 7.78 3.20
N GLY A 89 -9.17 8.68 3.23
CA GLY A 89 -8.08 8.66 4.20
C GLY A 89 -7.50 10.04 4.43
N ILE A 90 -6.50 10.13 5.31
CA ILE A 90 -5.70 11.31 5.58
C ILE A 90 -4.31 11.19 4.95
N GLU A 91 -3.60 12.30 4.86
CA GLU A 91 -2.16 12.33 4.60
C GLU A 91 -1.41 12.60 5.90
N ALA A 92 -0.62 11.64 6.35
CA ALA A 92 0.20 11.76 7.56
C ALA A 92 1.68 11.74 7.19
N ILE A 93 2.44 12.75 7.60
CA ILE A 93 3.90 12.75 7.51
C ILE A 93 4.45 12.57 8.92
N ILE A 94 5.25 11.53 9.09
CA ILE A 94 5.97 11.27 10.33
C ILE A 94 7.34 11.90 10.20
N ALA A 95 7.63 12.88 11.05
CA ALA A 95 8.93 13.51 11.18
C ALA A 95 9.63 12.91 12.41
N LEU A 96 10.62 12.07 12.17
CA LEU A 96 11.36 11.34 13.20
C LEU A 96 12.70 12.01 13.47
N ASP A 97 12.89 12.40 14.71
CA ASP A 97 14.17 12.87 15.23
C ASP A 97 15.18 11.70 15.29
N ILE A 98 16.32 11.89 14.66
CA ILE A 98 17.43 10.92 14.65
C ILE A 98 18.72 11.51 15.18
N SER A 99 18.64 12.61 15.93
CA SER A 99 19.77 13.21 16.64
C SER A 99 20.38 12.23 17.65
N ASN A 100 21.60 12.50 18.06
CA ASN A 100 22.31 11.61 19.01
C ASN A 100 21.60 11.47 20.35
N SER A 101 20.82 12.45 20.78
CA SER A 101 20.02 12.38 22.02
C SER A 101 18.99 11.24 21.96
N MET A 102 18.50 10.88 20.77
CA MET A 102 17.57 9.77 20.58
C MET A 102 18.20 8.37 20.80
N LEU A 103 19.52 8.28 20.97
CA LEU A 103 20.19 7.04 21.40
C LEU A 103 20.10 6.80 22.90
N ALA A 104 19.65 7.77 23.71
CA ALA A 104 19.47 7.61 25.14
C ALA A 104 18.54 6.44 25.47
N GLN A 105 18.82 5.76 26.59
CA GLN A 105 18.17 4.51 27.01
C GLN A 105 17.31 4.69 28.28
N ASP A 106 16.83 5.88 28.54
CA ASP A 106 15.81 6.15 29.57
C ASP A 106 14.45 5.54 29.23
N VAL A 107 14.21 5.33 27.93
CA VAL A 107 13.11 4.53 27.38
C VAL A 107 13.69 3.31 26.67
N GLN A 108 13.22 2.11 26.99
CA GLN A 108 13.78 0.88 26.43
C GLN A 108 13.21 0.52 25.06
N PRO A 109 14.03 0.05 24.09
CA PRO A 109 15.50 -0.21 24.16
C PRO A 109 16.32 1.08 24.08
N SER A 110 15.92 2.04 23.24
CA SER A 110 16.39 3.41 23.13
C SER A 110 15.20 4.29 22.75
N ARG A 111 15.33 5.63 22.86
CA ARG A 111 14.30 6.56 22.39
C ARG A 111 14.00 6.34 20.90
N LEU A 112 15.03 6.18 20.07
CA LEU A 112 14.89 5.95 18.63
C LEU A 112 14.19 4.62 18.33
N ASP A 113 14.63 3.52 18.94
CA ASP A 113 14.04 2.21 18.70
C ASP A 113 12.59 2.16 19.17
N LYS A 114 12.30 2.78 20.31
CA LYS A 114 10.92 2.91 20.80
C LYS A 114 10.05 3.70 19.86
N SER A 115 10.58 4.80 19.30
CA SER A 115 9.89 5.60 18.30
C SER A 115 9.61 4.81 17.03
N LYS A 116 10.58 4.03 16.54
CA LYS A 116 10.40 3.13 15.39
C LYS A 116 9.29 2.10 15.62
N LEU A 117 9.28 1.46 16.79
CA LEU A 117 8.21 0.52 17.16
C LEU A 117 6.83 1.20 17.20
N MET A 118 6.76 2.42 17.72
CA MET A 118 5.52 3.21 17.75
C MET A 118 5.03 3.53 16.33
N ILE A 119 5.95 3.94 15.44
CA ILE A 119 5.64 4.23 14.04
C ILE A 119 5.18 2.97 13.30
N GLU A 120 5.84 1.83 13.51
CA GLU A 120 5.45 0.56 12.90
C GLU A 120 4.02 0.15 13.30
N ASN A 121 3.69 0.29 14.59
CA ASN A 121 2.34 0.04 15.08
C ASN A 121 1.31 1.02 14.49
N LEU A 122 1.69 2.29 14.33
CA LEU A 122 0.84 3.29 13.67
C LEU A 122 0.58 2.93 12.21
N ILE A 123 1.63 2.54 11.46
CA ILE A 123 1.49 2.08 10.07
C ILE A 123 0.55 0.87 9.98
N ASN A 124 0.61 -0.05 10.93
CA ASN A 124 -0.27 -1.21 10.99
C ASN A 124 -1.75 -0.84 11.22
N SER A 125 -2.02 0.30 11.87
CA SER A 125 -3.38 0.79 12.11
C SER A 125 -3.99 1.54 10.91
N PHE A 126 -3.18 1.96 9.96
CA PHE A 126 -3.63 2.66 8.75
C PHE A 126 -4.27 1.68 7.76
N ILE A 127 -5.41 2.06 7.18
CA ILE A 127 -6.13 1.23 6.22
C ILE A 127 -6.16 1.90 4.84
N ASN A 128 -6.52 3.18 4.79
CA ASN A 128 -6.68 3.96 3.57
C ASN A 128 -5.86 5.25 3.59
N ASP A 129 -5.08 5.47 4.64
CA ASP A 129 -4.31 6.68 4.84
C ASP A 129 -3.01 6.64 4.03
N LYS A 130 -2.50 7.79 3.66
CA LYS A 130 -1.18 7.91 3.03
C LYS A 130 -0.16 8.32 4.08
N ILE A 131 1.03 7.74 3.99
CA ILE A 131 2.13 8.01 4.90
C ILE A 131 3.36 8.51 4.16
N GLY A 132 4.04 9.48 4.75
CA GLY A 132 5.38 9.92 4.38
C GLY A 132 6.31 9.86 5.58
N LEU A 133 7.61 9.68 5.36
CA LEU A 133 8.63 9.70 6.40
C LEU A 133 9.63 10.82 6.12
N VAL A 134 9.85 11.66 7.13
CA VAL A 134 10.90 12.67 7.17
C VAL A 134 11.80 12.33 8.35
N VAL A 135 13.10 12.34 8.15
CA VAL A 135 14.10 12.20 9.22
C VAL A 135 14.78 13.55 9.43
N PHE A 136 15.08 13.88 10.67
CA PHE A 136 15.74 15.13 10.97
C PHE A 136 16.68 15.05 12.18
N ALA A 137 17.69 15.92 12.16
CA ALA A 137 18.62 16.25 13.21
C ALA A 137 19.00 17.72 13.03
N GLY A 138 20.24 18.10 12.83
CA GLY A 138 20.63 19.46 12.39
C GLY A 138 20.18 19.80 10.96
N GLU A 139 19.80 18.80 10.17
CA GLU A 139 19.18 18.91 8.85
C GLU A 139 17.96 18.01 8.77
N ALA A 140 17.11 18.20 7.73
CA ALA A 140 15.93 17.38 7.52
C ALA A 140 15.82 16.91 6.08
N TYR A 141 15.44 15.63 5.88
CA TYR A 141 15.33 14.98 4.58
C TYR A 141 14.05 14.12 4.49
N VAL A 142 13.51 14.06 3.27
CA VAL A 142 12.42 13.14 2.97
C VAL A 142 12.98 11.74 2.76
N GLN A 143 12.74 10.84 3.71
CA GLN A 143 13.16 9.45 3.62
C GLN A 143 12.20 8.64 2.75
N LEU A 144 10.90 8.91 2.86
CA LEU A 144 9.87 8.31 2.03
C LEU A 144 8.85 9.38 1.65
N PRO A 145 8.63 9.65 0.35
CA PRO A 145 7.53 10.48 -0.12
C PRO A 145 6.17 9.88 0.25
N ILE A 146 5.12 10.72 0.29
CA ILE A 146 3.76 10.27 0.61
C ILE A 146 3.32 9.13 -0.30
N THR A 147 2.99 7.99 0.31
CA THR A 147 2.55 6.77 -0.37
C THR A 147 1.49 6.03 0.44
N SER A 148 0.75 5.13 -0.22
CA SER A 148 -0.11 4.12 0.41
C SER A 148 0.57 2.75 0.51
N ASP A 149 1.84 2.64 0.14
CA ASP A 149 2.63 1.40 0.25
C ASP A 149 3.24 1.27 1.65
N TYR A 150 2.50 0.61 2.54
CA TYR A 150 2.92 0.38 3.91
C TYR A 150 4.08 -0.60 4.05
N VAL A 151 4.30 -1.47 3.05
CA VAL A 151 5.42 -2.41 3.05
C VAL A 151 6.71 -1.64 2.87
N SER A 152 6.76 -0.78 1.85
CA SER A 152 7.89 0.13 1.64
C SER A 152 8.11 1.05 2.84
N ALA A 153 7.04 1.57 3.44
CA ALA A 153 7.16 2.46 4.60
C ALA A 153 7.86 1.77 5.79
N LYS A 154 7.53 0.52 6.08
CA LYS A 154 8.21 -0.26 7.13
C LYS A 154 9.65 -0.58 6.79
N MET A 155 9.94 -0.88 5.52
CA MET A 155 11.30 -1.14 5.07
C MET A 155 12.18 0.11 5.24
N PHE A 156 11.73 1.27 4.77
CA PHE A 156 12.47 2.51 4.96
C PHE A 156 12.61 2.90 6.43
N LEU A 157 11.60 2.63 7.27
CA LEU A 157 11.66 2.86 8.71
C LEU A 157 12.72 2.00 9.38
N SER A 158 12.88 0.73 9.00
CA SER A 158 13.88 -0.18 9.58
C SER A 158 15.30 0.31 9.33
N ASP A 159 15.55 0.90 8.15
CA ASP A 159 16.88 1.36 7.73
C ASP A 159 17.30 2.70 8.34
N ILE A 160 16.38 3.38 9.07
CA ILE A 160 16.70 4.66 9.71
C ILE A 160 17.72 4.43 10.83
N THR A 161 18.82 5.17 10.77
CA THR A 161 19.87 5.22 11.79
C THR A 161 20.32 6.68 11.99
N PRO A 162 20.92 7.04 13.14
CA PRO A 162 21.42 8.38 13.38
C PRO A 162 22.47 8.84 12.38
N ASN A 163 23.21 7.89 11.78
CA ASN A 163 24.26 8.16 10.80
C ASN A 163 23.75 8.64 9.43
N LEU A 164 22.43 8.62 9.19
CA LEU A 164 21.86 9.15 7.95
C LEU A 164 22.03 10.66 7.80
N ILE A 165 22.18 11.38 8.91
CA ILE A 165 22.38 12.82 8.92
C ILE A 165 23.72 13.10 9.59
N SER A 166 24.65 13.73 8.84
CA SER A 166 25.97 14.08 9.38
C SER A 166 25.95 15.32 10.27
N ALA A 167 25.02 16.26 9.99
CA ALA A 167 24.86 17.47 10.77
C ALA A 167 24.13 17.13 12.08
N GLN A 168 24.86 17.19 13.20
CA GLN A 168 24.31 16.96 14.53
C GLN A 168 23.60 18.21 15.05
N GLY A 169 22.77 18.03 16.06
CA GLY A 169 21.85 19.03 16.57
C GLY A 169 20.41 18.68 16.23
N THR A 170 19.47 19.58 16.49
CA THR A 170 18.05 19.36 16.22
C THR A 170 17.43 20.65 15.68
N ASP A 171 16.90 20.62 14.46
CA ASP A 171 16.20 21.73 13.79
C ASP A 171 14.73 21.31 13.53
N ILE A 172 13.90 21.55 14.52
CA ILE A 172 12.45 21.23 14.44
C ILE A 172 11.76 22.10 13.37
N ALA A 173 12.18 23.35 13.22
CA ALA A 173 11.57 24.24 12.23
C ALA A 173 11.78 23.73 10.81
N ARG A 174 12.98 23.25 10.49
CA ARG A 174 13.30 22.67 9.21
C ARG A 174 12.53 21.38 8.96
N ALA A 175 12.42 20.51 9.98
CA ALA A 175 11.63 19.28 9.90
C ALA A 175 10.17 19.56 9.53
N ILE A 176 9.53 20.56 10.16
CA ILE A 176 8.17 20.99 9.86
C ILE A 176 8.07 21.53 8.43
N ARG A 177 8.98 22.42 7.99
CA ARG A 177 8.94 23.00 6.63
C ARG A 177 9.16 21.95 5.55
N VAL A 178 10.09 21.02 5.73
CA VAL A 178 10.30 19.88 4.81
C VAL A 178 9.04 19.00 4.74
N SER A 179 8.43 18.70 5.88
CA SER A 179 7.17 17.98 5.93
C SER A 179 6.06 18.74 5.20
N LEU A 180 5.92 20.04 5.41
CA LEU A 180 4.92 20.87 4.72
C LEU A 180 5.06 20.88 3.21
N SER A 181 6.30 20.87 2.71
CA SER A 181 6.57 20.84 1.27
C SER A 181 6.33 19.47 0.64
N SER A 182 6.24 18.43 1.45
CA SER A 182 6.10 17.04 1.01
C SER A 182 4.64 16.58 0.86
N PHE A 183 3.66 17.37 1.33
CA PHE A 183 2.24 17.08 1.14
C PHE A 183 1.81 17.21 -0.31
N THR A 184 0.81 16.40 -0.71
CA THR A 184 0.22 16.52 -2.04
C THR A 184 -0.64 17.81 -2.14
N GLN A 185 -0.90 18.25 -3.37
CA GLN A 185 -1.78 19.40 -3.64
C GLN A 185 -3.28 19.03 -3.53
N GLN A 186 -3.60 17.84 -3.03
CA GLN A 186 -4.97 17.36 -2.93
C GLN A 186 -5.75 18.18 -1.90
N LYS A 187 -6.91 18.71 -2.32
CA LYS A 187 -7.80 19.50 -1.47
C LYS A 187 -8.81 18.59 -0.78
N GLY A 188 -9.24 18.98 0.42
CA GLY A 188 -10.28 18.25 1.15
C GLY A 188 -9.80 17.00 1.89
N VAL A 189 -8.50 16.73 1.89
CA VAL A 189 -7.86 15.64 2.64
C VAL A 189 -7.26 16.20 3.92
N GLY A 190 -7.54 15.61 5.06
CA GLY A 190 -6.91 15.97 6.32
C GLY A 190 -5.41 15.70 6.28
N LYS A 191 -4.63 16.68 6.71
CA LYS A 191 -3.17 16.63 6.71
C LYS A 191 -2.64 16.71 8.13
N ALA A 192 -1.75 15.81 8.48
CA ALA A 192 -1.12 15.73 9.79
C ALA A 192 0.40 15.60 9.69
N ILE A 193 1.12 16.36 10.49
CA ILE A 193 2.53 16.09 10.79
C ILE A 193 2.58 15.47 12.17
N ILE A 194 3.21 14.30 12.28
CA ILE A 194 3.46 13.58 13.52
C ILE A 194 4.94 13.73 13.81
N LEU A 195 5.28 14.67 14.70
CA LEU A 195 6.66 14.96 15.08
C LEU A 195 7.03 14.12 16.29
N ILE A 196 8.08 13.30 16.17
CA ILE A 196 8.59 12.44 17.24
C ILE A 196 9.98 12.94 17.62
N THR A 197 10.12 13.45 18.83
CA THR A 197 11.34 14.12 19.31
C THR A 197 11.42 14.10 20.83
N ASP A 198 12.58 14.35 21.40
CA ASP A 198 12.74 14.67 22.82
C ASP A 198 12.56 16.19 23.13
N GLY A 199 12.27 16.99 22.10
CA GLY A 199 11.97 18.40 22.27
C GLY A 199 13.19 19.28 22.51
N GLU A 200 14.41 18.80 22.31
CA GLU A 200 15.60 19.64 22.22
C GLU A 200 15.56 20.37 20.88
N ASP A 201 15.59 21.69 20.88
CA ASP A 201 15.64 22.53 19.66
C ASP A 201 16.84 23.45 19.76
N ASN A 202 17.86 23.17 18.94
CA ASN A 202 19.14 23.89 18.99
C ASN A 202 19.14 25.12 18.10
N GLU A 203 18.30 25.13 17.04
CA GLU A 203 18.30 26.18 16.01
C GLU A 203 17.16 27.20 16.23
N GLY A 204 16.09 26.80 16.91
CA GLY A 204 14.93 27.62 17.17
C GLY A 204 14.01 27.81 15.95
N GLY A 205 12.99 28.69 16.10
CA GLY A 205 12.05 28.97 15.03
C GLY A 205 10.92 27.95 14.85
N ALA A 206 10.84 26.94 15.73
CA ALA A 206 9.81 25.89 15.67
C ALA A 206 8.38 26.49 15.70
N LEU A 207 8.10 27.45 16.58
CA LEU A 207 6.78 28.09 16.70
C LEU A 207 6.35 28.84 15.43
N GLU A 208 7.30 29.43 14.69
CA GLU A 208 7.01 30.10 13.42
C GLU A 208 6.64 29.07 12.34
N ALA A 209 7.41 27.98 12.22
CA ALA A 209 7.11 26.90 11.29
C ALA A 209 5.74 26.25 11.58
N VAL A 210 5.38 26.13 12.86
CA VAL A 210 4.07 25.62 13.29
C VAL A 210 2.95 26.56 12.85
N LYS A 211 3.12 27.89 12.95
CA LYS A 211 2.12 28.84 12.45
C LYS A 211 1.93 28.72 10.94
N GLU A 212 3.04 28.58 10.18
CA GLU A 212 2.98 28.31 8.74
C GLU A 212 2.17 27.04 8.42
N ALA A 213 2.34 25.97 9.22
CA ALA A 213 1.61 24.73 9.06
C ALA A 213 0.10 24.92 9.31
N LYS A 214 -0.24 25.62 10.38
CA LYS A 214 -1.63 25.92 10.73
C LYS A 214 -2.34 26.74 9.66
N GLU A 215 -1.68 27.75 9.09
CA GLU A 215 -2.22 28.58 7.99
C GLU A 215 -2.50 27.73 6.74
N LYS A 216 -1.73 26.65 6.52
CA LYS A 216 -1.95 25.68 5.43
C LYS A 216 -2.97 24.57 5.80
N GLY A 217 -3.59 24.64 6.97
CA GLY A 217 -4.57 23.66 7.43
C GLY A 217 -3.98 22.29 7.80
N VAL A 218 -2.70 22.26 8.20
CA VAL A 218 -2.00 21.05 8.64
C VAL A 218 -1.96 21.01 10.17
N ASN A 219 -2.40 19.90 10.77
CA ASN A 219 -2.34 19.68 12.21
C ASN A 219 -0.99 19.06 12.60
N ILE A 220 -0.43 19.50 13.74
CA ILE A 220 0.86 18.99 14.22
C ILE A 220 0.66 18.28 15.54
N PHE A 221 0.91 16.95 15.54
CA PHE A 221 0.90 16.11 16.72
C PHE A 221 2.34 15.88 17.17
N ILE A 222 2.60 16.07 18.45
CA ILE A 222 3.94 15.90 19.03
C ILE A 222 3.94 14.67 19.92
N LEU A 223 4.81 13.73 19.58
CA LEU A 223 5.11 12.59 20.42
C LEU A 223 6.46 12.83 21.11
N GLY A 224 6.40 13.17 22.40
CA GLY A 224 7.60 13.38 23.22
C GLY A 224 8.14 12.05 23.72
N VAL A 225 9.41 11.82 23.51
CA VAL A 225 10.10 10.58 23.90
C VAL A 225 11.23 10.89 24.87
N GLY A 226 11.31 10.15 25.98
CA GLY A 226 12.35 10.32 27.01
C GLY A 226 11.80 10.67 28.38
N ASP A 227 12.69 10.68 29.38
CA ASP A 227 12.38 11.10 30.75
C ASP A 227 12.88 12.53 30.99
N SER A 228 12.12 13.32 31.71
CA SER A 228 12.51 14.68 32.14
C SER A 228 13.68 14.71 33.13
N LYS A 229 14.01 13.59 33.75
CA LYS A 229 15.19 13.45 34.61
C LYS A 229 16.52 13.46 33.87
N GLY A 230 16.48 13.14 32.60
CA GLY A 230 17.63 13.04 31.75
C GLY A 230 18.39 11.72 31.85
N ALA A 231 19.10 11.41 30.75
CA ALA A 231 19.91 10.19 30.61
C ALA A 231 21.19 10.49 29.80
N PRO A 232 22.27 9.73 30.02
CA PRO A 232 23.47 9.85 29.21
C PRO A 232 23.27 9.22 27.83
N ILE A 233 23.97 9.74 26.80
CA ILE A 233 23.90 9.24 25.44
C ILE A 233 24.97 8.17 25.26
N PRO A 234 24.60 6.88 24.99
CA PRO A 234 25.58 5.80 24.82
C PRO A 234 26.21 5.85 23.42
N LEU A 235 27.51 5.56 23.33
CA LEU A 235 28.27 5.45 22.07
C LEU A 235 28.48 4.00 21.58
N GLY A 236 27.84 3.01 22.24
CA GLY A 236 27.86 1.59 21.83
C GLY A 236 28.98 0.74 22.45
N ASN A 237 30.09 1.30 22.88
CA ASN A 237 31.23 0.54 23.44
C ASN A 237 31.29 0.58 24.97
N GLY A 238 30.15 0.84 25.64
CA GLY A 238 30.13 1.09 27.09
C GLY A 238 30.58 2.49 27.47
N GLU A 239 30.88 3.34 26.50
CA GLU A 239 31.22 4.74 26.68
C GLU A 239 30.00 5.64 26.44
N TYR A 240 30.03 6.82 27.04
CA TYR A 240 29.00 7.85 26.85
C TYR A 240 29.59 9.05 26.11
N LEU A 241 28.72 9.74 25.36
CA LEU A 241 29.06 10.98 24.69
C LEU A 241 29.58 12.00 25.70
N LYS A 242 30.74 12.63 25.39
CA LYS A 242 31.33 13.64 26.22
C LYS A 242 31.39 14.99 25.50
N ASP A 243 31.25 16.04 26.25
CA ASP A 243 31.39 17.40 25.76
C ASP A 243 32.89 17.78 25.55
N ASN A 244 33.12 18.99 25.08
CA ASN A 244 34.47 19.51 24.86
C ASN A 244 35.33 19.63 26.15
N HIS A 245 34.70 19.49 27.33
CA HIS A 245 35.36 19.52 28.64
C HIS A 245 35.53 18.13 29.23
N GLY A 246 35.15 17.06 28.49
CA GLY A 246 35.25 15.67 28.91
C GLY A 246 34.13 15.22 29.87
N GLN A 247 33.10 16.05 30.06
CA GLN A 247 31.95 15.69 30.90
C GLN A 247 30.94 14.91 30.07
N THR A 248 30.26 13.92 30.71
CA THR A 248 29.21 13.13 30.04
C THR A 248 28.01 14.03 29.71
N VAL A 249 27.61 14.01 28.44
CA VAL A 249 26.45 14.76 27.95
C VAL A 249 25.17 14.08 28.46
N MET A 250 24.33 14.85 29.12
CA MET A 250 23.00 14.43 29.60
C MET A 250 21.95 15.06 28.71
N THR A 251 20.99 14.26 28.22
CA THR A 251 19.84 14.73 27.46
C THR A 251 18.54 14.44 28.22
N ALA A 252 17.58 15.34 28.17
CA ALA A 252 16.31 15.22 28.86
C ALA A 252 15.16 15.64 27.97
N LEU A 253 13.99 15.02 28.13
CA LEU A 253 12.78 15.44 27.43
C LEU A 253 12.39 16.85 27.80
N ASN A 254 12.31 17.76 26.81
CA ASN A 254 11.78 19.11 26.97
C ASN A 254 10.25 19.13 26.73
N GLU A 255 9.54 18.57 27.72
CA GLU A 255 8.08 18.44 27.64
C GLU A 255 7.36 19.79 27.48
N LYS A 256 7.90 20.87 28.05
CA LYS A 256 7.31 22.20 27.96
C LYS A 256 7.29 22.68 26.51
N MET A 257 8.40 22.56 25.81
CA MET A 257 8.50 22.96 24.40
C MET A 257 7.59 22.09 23.50
N CYS A 258 7.57 20.78 23.73
CA CYS A 258 6.66 19.88 22.99
C CYS A 258 5.19 20.27 23.15
N LYS A 259 4.76 20.66 24.35
CA LYS A 259 3.40 21.15 24.60
C LYS A 259 3.11 22.48 23.92
N GLU A 260 4.04 23.43 23.96
CA GLU A 260 3.91 24.72 23.30
C GLU A 260 3.76 24.57 21.78
N ILE A 261 4.59 23.72 21.16
CA ILE A 261 4.52 23.42 19.72
C ILE A 261 3.17 22.77 19.37
N ALA A 262 2.73 21.76 20.13
CA ALA A 262 1.47 21.06 19.89
C ALA A 262 0.25 22.01 19.97
N GLN A 263 0.19 22.86 20.99
CA GLN A 263 -0.89 23.84 21.16
C GLN A 263 -0.92 24.86 20.02
N ALA A 264 0.25 25.38 19.60
CA ALA A 264 0.34 26.31 18.49
C ALA A 264 -0.11 25.66 17.16
N GLY A 265 0.16 24.35 16.96
CA GLY A 265 -0.12 23.57 15.76
C GLY A 265 -1.52 22.98 15.67
N SER A 266 -2.46 23.37 16.56
CA SER A 266 -3.82 22.80 16.61
C SER A 266 -3.86 21.27 16.74
N GLY A 267 -2.82 20.68 17.32
CA GLY A 267 -2.70 19.26 17.63
C GLY A 267 -2.57 19.00 19.12
N THR A 268 -2.10 17.81 19.45
CA THR A 268 -2.00 17.32 20.82
C THR A 268 -0.58 16.84 21.11
N TYR A 269 -0.10 17.12 22.31
CA TYR A 269 1.12 16.50 22.84
C TYR A 269 0.77 15.15 23.47
N ILE A 270 1.54 14.12 23.13
CA ILE A 270 1.40 12.77 23.64
C ILE A 270 2.79 12.30 24.12
N HIS A 271 2.89 11.85 25.35
CA HIS A 271 4.13 11.29 25.89
C HIS A 271 4.25 9.81 25.51
N ILE A 272 5.37 9.42 24.91
CA ILE A 272 5.67 8.01 24.64
C ILE A 272 6.28 7.39 25.90
N ASP A 273 5.47 6.60 26.57
CA ASP A 273 5.90 5.75 27.67
C ASP A 273 6.01 4.27 27.23
N ASN A 274 6.12 3.37 28.21
CA ASN A 274 6.16 1.93 27.95
C ASN A 274 4.77 1.30 27.72
N THR A 275 3.70 2.10 27.74
CA THR A 275 2.32 1.62 27.55
C THR A 275 1.87 1.79 26.09
N SER A 276 0.75 1.15 25.73
CA SER A 276 0.10 1.34 24.41
C SER A 276 -0.82 2.57 24.34
N LEU A 277 -0.96 3.32 25.44
CA LEU A 277 -1.89 4.45 25.54
C LEU A 277 -1.57 5.58 24.56
N ALA A 278 -0.28 5.84 24.33
CA ALA A 278 0.16 6.87 23.39
C ALA A 278 -0.34 6.60 21.96
N GLN A 279 -0.30 5.35 21.50
CA GLN A 279 -0.79 4.98 20.17
C GLN A 279 -2.30 5.12 20.07
N GLU A 280 -3.04 4.70 21.09
CA GLU A 280 -4.50 4.82 21.10
C GLU A 280 -4.95 6.28 21.10
N GLN A 281 -4.30 7.14 21.89
CA GLN A 281 -4.55 8.58 21.89
C GLN A 281 -4.28 9.20 20.51
N LEU A 282 -3.15 8.89 19.89
CA LEU A 282 -2.82 9.39 18.56
C LEU A 282 -3.85 8.94 17.50
N ASN A 283 -4.22 7.66 17.50
CA ASN A 283 -5.22 7.14 16.56
C ASN A 283 -6.59 7.84 16.74
N ASN A 284 -6.98 8.11 17.98
CA ASN A 284 -8.21 8.86 18.28
C ASN A 284 -8.15 10.30 17.75
N GLU A 285 -7.01 10.97 17.90
CA GLU A 285 -6.83 12.34 17.36
C GLU A 285 -6.81 12.36 15.82
N LEU A 286 -6.10 11.43 15.18
CA LEU A 286 -6.06 11.32 13.72
C LEU A 286 -7.44 10.99 13.13
N SER A 287 -8.27 10.22 13.84
CA SER A 287 -9.61 9.86 13.40
C SER A 287 -10.58 11.06 13.33
N LYS A 288 -10.29 12.15 14.03
CA LYS A 288 -11.08 13.39 14.01
C LYS A 288 -10.80 14.25 12.77
N LEU A 289 -9.70 13.97 12.06
CA LEU A 289 -9.34 14.71 10.86
C LEU A 289 -10.30 14.36 9.71
N GLN A 290 -10.52 15.36 8.82
CA GLN A 290 -11.37 15.18 7.66
C GLN A 290 -10.78 14.13 6.71
N LYS A 291 -11.52 13.06 6.48
CA LYS A 291 -11.14 12.03 5.50
C LYS A 291 -11.59 12.46 4.11
N GLY A 292 -10.64 12.66 3.23
CA GLY A 292 -10.90 13.04 1.85
C GLY A 292 -10.79 11.85 0.89
N ASP A 293 -11.43 11.98 -0.28
CA ASP A 293 -11.31 11.01 -1.38
C ASP A 293 -9.88 11.03 -1.93
N SER A 294 -9.13 9.97 -1.76
CA SER A 294 -7.83 9.79 -2.41
C SER A 294 -7.94 8.79 -3.55
N ASP A 295 -7.43 9.15 -4.74
CA ASP A 295 -7.34 8.21 -5.85
C ASP A 295 -6.18 7.23 -5.58
N ALA A 296 -6.51 5.98 -5.25
CA ALA A 296 -5.54 4.91 -5.22
C ALA A 296 -5.53 4.21 -6.58
N VAL A 297 -4.39 4.21 -7.25
CA VAL A 297 -4.22 3.45 -8.49
C VAL A 297 -4.02 1.98 -8.11
N VAL A 298 -5.08 1.19 -8.20
CA VAL A 298 -5.00 -0.25 -8.00
C VAL A 298 -4.86 -0.95 -9.35
N TYR A 299 -3.70 -1.56 -9.58
CA TYR A 299 -3.45 -2.40 -10.76
C TYR A 299 -4.03 -3.80 -10.51
N SER A 300 -5.34 -3.99 -10.62
CA SER A 300 -5.88 -5.29 -10.22
C SER A 300 -6.97 -5.91 -11.07
N GLU A 301 -7.43 -5.31 -12.14
CA GLU A 301 -8.45 -5.99 -12.95
C GLU A 301 -8.06 -6.12 -14.41
N TYR A 302 -8.02 -7.36 -14.88
CA TYR A 302 -7.96 -7.67 -16.29
C TYR A 302 -9.34 -7.45 -16.92
N ASN A 303 -9.36 -6.91 -18.15
CA ASN A 303 -10.60 -6.73 -18.89
C ASN A 303 -11.13 -8.10 -19.33
N GLU A 304 -12.27 -8.51 -18.82
CA GLU A 304 -12.93 -9.74 -19.21
C GLU A 304 -13.57 -9.57 -20.60
N GLN A 305 -13.31 -10.50 -21.50
CA GLN A 305 -13.79 -10.48 -22.90
C GLN A 305 -14.72 -11.67 -23.19
N PHE A 306 -15.29 -12.32 -22.19
CA PHE A 306 -16.18 -13.46 -22.42
C PHE A 306 -17.47 -13.11 -23.16
N GLN A 307 -17.82 -11.80 -23.20
CA GLN A 307 -19.01 -11.31 -23.91
C GLN A 307 -18.85 -11.27 -25.44
N ILE A 308 -17.62 -11.42 -25.96
CA ILE A 308 -17.32 -11.37 -27.40
C ILE A 308 -17.36 -12.78 -28.02
N VAL A 309 -17.27 -13.83 -27.23
CA VAL A 309 -17.29 -15.24 -27.62
C VAL A 309 -18.71 -15.80 -27.61
#